data_08ec0b45d8a0ddf4f205ebbcd2ad580d
#
_entry.id   08ec0b45d8a0ddf4f205ebbcd2ad580d
#
_cell.length_a   1.000
_cell.length_b   1.000
_cell.length_c   1.000
_cell.angle_alpha   90.00
_cell.angle_beta   90.00
_cell.angle_gamma   90.00
#
_symmetry.space_group_name_H-M   'P 1'
#
loop_
_entity.id
_entity.type
_entity.pdbx_description
1 polymer ?
#
loop_
_entity_poly.entity_id
_entity_poly.type
_entity_poly.pdbx_seq_one_letter_code
_entity_poly.pdbx_strand_id
1 'polypeptide(L)'
;MTDLNEKCAVFGIFGNNGSSVQKTARETYFGLFALQHRGQEHSGIATTDGEKFFLHKDAGLVSQIYTEEIIKGLPGFAAIGHNRYSTSSGNHVDYAQPFLYDDSRHGGQVFVFGHNGNLPSVKILVDFLKSRNEKTENCSDSQLMTEAIGTYMKEGMALPDAVQAAYPLFTGAFSCVALGLDTLVAFRDPCGIRPLCLGKKGTEIIVA
;
A
#
# COMPACT_ATOMS: atom_id res chain seq x y z
N MET A 1 13.85 14.94 24.05
CA MET A 1 13.33 15.09 22.66
C MET A 1 13.29 13.69 22.10
N THR A 2 12.11 13.10 21.98
CA THR A 2 11.95 11.82 21.28
C THR A 2 12.15 12.11 19.82
N ASP A 3 13.19 11.54 19.22
CA ASP A 3 13.43 11.60 17.78
C ASP A 3 12.16 11.16 17.06
N LEU A 4 11.53 12.10 16.36
CA LEU A 4 10.49 11.82 15.37
C LEU A 4 11.17 11.18 14.15
N ASN A 5 11.67 9.95 14.35
CA ASN A 5 12.21 9.17 13.25
C ASN A 5 11.05 8.81 12.33
N GLU A 6 10.99 9.47 11.19
CA GLU A 6 10.09 9.10 10.11
C GLU A 6 10.42 7.68 9.66
N LYS A 7 9.42 6.82 9.77
CA LYS A 7 9.56 5.39 9.56
C LYS A 7 8.58 4.98 8.48
N CYS A 8 9.01 4.11 7.56
CA CYS A 8 8.31 3.66 6.37
C CYS A 8 8.28 4.70 5.23
N ALA A 9 8.04 4.20 4.03
CA ALA A 9 7.77 4.99 2.84
C ALA A 9 6.74 4.30 1.97
N VAL A 10 5.87 5.09 1.32
CA VAL A 10 4.95 4.64 0.28
C VAL A 10 5.34 5.27 -1.04
N PHE A 11 5.08 4.56 -2.13
CA PHE A 11 5.25 5.03 -3.49
C PHE A 11 4.10 4.52 -4.35
N GLY A 12 3.61 5.30 -5.28
CA GLY A 12 2.62 4.88 -6.27
C GLY A 12 2.88 5.52 -7.61
N ILE A 13 2.66 4.78 -8.68
CA ILE A 13 2.73 5.26 -10.05
C ILE A 13 1.55 4.73 -10.86
N PHE A 14 0.91 5.61 -11.59
CA PHE A 14 -0.19 5.28 -12.50
C PHE A 14 0.12 5.82 -13.88
N GLY A 15 0.28 4.92 -14.85
CA GLY A 15 0.56 5.22 -16.24
C GLY A 15 -0.62 4.87 -17.16
N ASN A 16 -0.45 5.10 -18.46
CA ASN A 16 -1.41 4.67 -19.45
C ASN A 16 -1.18 3.20 -19.82
N ASN A 17 -2.26 2.49 -20.14
CA ASN A 17 -2.28 1.07 -20.52
C ASN A 17 -1.46 0.72 -21.80
N GLY A 18 -0.69 1.67 -22.35
CA GLY A 18 0.26 1.50 -23.47
C GLY A 18 1.72 1.75 -23.07
N SER A 19 2.01 1.99 -21.79
CA SER A 19 3.38 2.11 -21.28
C SER A 19 4.09 0.75 -21.38
N SER A 20 5.43 0.74 -21.58
CA SER A 20 6.17 -0.53 -21.64
C SER A 20 5.93 -1.33 -20.37
N VAL A 21 5.57 -2.58 -20.50
CA VAL A 21 5.04 -3.51 -19.48
C VAL A 21 5.90 -3.63 -18.23
N GLN A 22 7.14 -3.18 -18.27
CA GLN A 22 8.11 -3.28 -17.13
C GLN A 22 8.53 -1.93 -16.58
N LYS A 23 8.03 -0.82 -17.15
CA LYS A 23 8.49 0.52 -16.79
C LYS A 23 8.05 0.90 -15.37
N THR A 24 6.80 0.65 -15.01
CA THR A 24 6.23 1.04 -13.71
C THR A 24 6.89 0.33 -12.53
N ALA A 25 7.17 -0.98 -12.65
CA ALA A 25 7.92 -1.72 -11.62
C ALA A 25 9.33 -1.14 -11.42
N ARG A 26 10.03 -0.83 -12.52
CA ARG A 26 11.37 -0.24 -12.46
C ARG A 26 11.36 1.17 -11.86
N GLU A 27 10.39 1.99 -12.20
CA GLU A 27 10.25 3.32 -11.62
C GLU A 27 9.88 3.25 -10.14
N THR A 28 9.04 2.28 -9.76
CA THR A 28 8.73 2.01 -8.34
C THR A 28 9.97 1.56 -7.58
N TYR A 29 10.80 0.69 -8.17
CA TYR A 29 12.10 0.32 -7.59
C TYR A 29 12.97 1.56 -7.33
N PHE A 30 13.14 2.45 -8.32
CA PHE A 30 13.94 3.66 -8.12
C PHE A 30 13.33 4.62 -7.10
N GLY A 31 11.99 4.73 -7.05
CA GLY A 31 11.29 5.50 -6.02
C GLY A 31 11.57 4.96 -4.62
N LEU A 32 11.43 3.64 -4.42
CA LEU A 32 11.73 2.98 -3.16
C LEU A 32 13.22 3.05 -2.79
N PHE A 33 14.12 2.93 -3.77
CA PHE A 33 15.55 3.09 -3.56
C PHE A 33 15.91 4.50 -3.06
N ALA A 34 15.32 5.54 -3.65
CA ALA A 34 15.49 6.91 -3.19
C ALA A 34 14.93 7.14 -1.77
N LEU A 35 13.88 6.40 -1.40
CA LEU A 35 13.24 6.44 -0.08
C LEU A 35 13.82 5.40 0.91
N GLN A 36 14.90 4.69 0.56
CA GLN A 36 15.47 3.60 1.37
C GLN A 36 15.88 4.05 2.78
N HIS A 37 16.29 5.32 2.93
CA HIS A 37 16.65 5.90 4.23
C HIS A 37 15.49 5.92 5.24
N ARG A 38 14.24 5.78 4.76
CA ARG A 38 13.03 5.77 5.58
C ARG A 38 12.63 4.36 6.06
N GLY A 39 13.03 3.30 5.34
CA GLY A 39 12.71 1.92 5.71
C GLY A 39 13.72 0.93 5.14
N GLN A 40 14.30 0.10 6.00
CA GLN A 40 15.46 -0.75 5.64
C GLN A 40 15.25 -2.23 5.97
N GLU A 41 14.07 -2.63 6.47
CA GLU A 41 13.85 -4.00 6.92
C GLU A 41 13.12 -4.86 5.90
N HIS A 42 12.10 -4.30 5.26
CA HIS A 42 11.34 -4.99 4.21
C HIS A 42 11.02 -4.01 3.09
N SER A 43 10.90 -4.54 1.90
CA SER A 43 10.38 -3.80 0.76
C SER A 43 9.41 -4.66 -0.03
N GLY A 44 8.40 -4.04 -0.63
CA GLY A 44 7.45 -4.71 -1.49
C GLY A 44 7.00 -3.82 -2.64
N ILE A 45 6.77 -4.44 -3.79
CA ILE A 45 6.19 -3.82 -4.99
C ILE A 45 5.01 -4.67 -5.45
N ALA A 46 3.88 -4.02 -5.70
CA ALA A 46 2.75 -4.61 -6.40
C ALA A 46 2.47 -3.83 -7.67
N THR A 47 2.23 -4.54 -8.78
CA THR A 47 1.84 -3.98 -10.07
C THR A 47 0.52 -4.56 -10.56
N THR A 48 -0.14 -3.89 -11.50
CA THR A 48 -1.33 -4.42 -12.18
C THR A 48 -1.25 -4.19 -13.69
N ASP A 49 -1.69 -5.18 -14.44
CA ASP A 49 -1.89 -5.12 -15.89
C ASP A 49 -3.35 -4.77 -16.28
N GLY A 50 -4.22 -4.55 -15.27
CA GLY A 50 -5.65 -4.30 -15.42
C GLY A 50 -6.52 -5.54 -15.25
N GLU A 51 -5.93 -6.73 -15.24
CA GLU A 51 -6.63 -8.01 -15.06
C GLU A 51 -6.31 -8.65 -13.72
N LYS A 52 -5.05 -8.52 -13.26
CA LYS A 52 -4.57 -9.09 -12.00
C LYS A 52 -3.43 -8.29 -11.40
N PHE A 53 -3.07 -8.66 -10.17
CA PHE A 53 -1.89 -8.16 -9.48
C PHE A 53 -0.70 -9.11 -9.60
N PHE A 54 0.49 -8.52 -9.67
CA PHE A 54 1.77 -9.18 -9.50
C PHE A 54 2.43 -8.55 -8.29
N LEU A 55 2.87 -9.36 -7.33
CA LEU A 55 3.37 -8.90 -6.04
C LEU A 55 4.69 -9.59 -5.73
N HIS A 56 5.70 -8.81 -5.37
CA HIS A 56 6.92 -9.30 -4.75
C HIS A 56 7.24 -8.46 -3.51
N LYS A 57 7.51 -9.13 -2.39
CA LYS A 57 7.93 -8.51 -1.14
C LYS A 57 8.84 -9.43 -0.36
N ASP A 58 9.88 -8.85 0.25
CA ASP A 58 10.85 -9.62 1.03
C ASP A 58 11.52 -8.75 2.11
N ALA A 59 12.26 -9.41 2.99
CA ALA A 59 13.11 -8.77 3.98
C ALA A 59 14.45 -8.34 3.35
N GLY A 60 14.87 -7.11 3.62
CA GLY A 60 16.15 -6.57 3.16
C GLY A 60 16.03 -5.20 2.49
N LEU A 61 17.16 -4.73 1.99
CA LEU A 61 17.25 -3.47 1.25
C LEU A 61 16.71 -3.62 -0.17
N VAL A 62 16.15 -2.54 -0.72
CA VAL A 62 15.64 -2.49 -2.09
C VAL A 62 16.64 -3.06 -3.10
N SER A 63 17.92 -2.67 -2.99
CA SER A 63 18.99 -3.16 -3.88
C SER A 63 19.34 -4.64 -3.71
N GLN A 64 18.92 -5.27 -2.63
CA GLN A 64 19.18 -6.68 -2.36
C GLN A 64 18.01 -7.58 -2.79
N ILE A 65 16.78 -7.08 -2.63
CA ILE A 65 15.56 -7.83 -2.91
C ILE A 65 15.29 -7.91 -4.40
N TYR A 66 15.41 -6.78 -5.14
CA TYR A 66 14.96 -6.71 -6.53
C TYR A 66 16.11 -6.95 -7.51
N THR A 67 16.07 -8.11 -8.16
CA THR A 67 16.91 -8.42 -9.33
C THR A 67 16.16 -8.02 -10.63
N GLU A 68 16.90 -7.98 -11.74
CA GLU A 68 16.27 -7.77 -13.06
C GLU A 68 15.21 -8.83 -13.40
N GLU A 69 15.38 -10.04 -12.92
CA GLU A 69 14.43 -11.14 -13.13
C GLU A 69 13.13 -10.88 -12.34
N ILE A 70 13.24 -10.46 -11.09
CA ILE A 70 12.08 -10.10 -10.25
C ILE A 70 11.33 -8.91 -10.87
N ILE A 71 12.05 -7.85 -11.28
CA ILE A 71 11.42 -6.68 -11.93
C ILE A 71 10.69 -7.09 -13.23
N LYS A 72 11.25 -8.01 -14.02
CA LYS A 72 10.58 -8.55 -15.21
C LYS A 72 9.32 -9.36 -14.88
N GLY A 73 9.28 -9.97 -13.71
CA GLY A 73 8.12 -10.69 -13.18
C GLY A 73 6.99 -9.80 -12.65
N LEU A 74 7.16 -8.46 -12.68
CA LEU A 74 6.18 -7.46 -12.21
C LEU A 74 5.69 -6.58 -13.38
N PRO A 75 4.99 -7.16 -14.36
CA PRO A 75 4.46 -6.39 -15.49
C PRO A 75 3.30 -5.51 -15.05
N GLY A 76 2.99 -4.46 -15.85
CA GLY A 76 1.80 -3.65 -15.62
C GLY A 76 2.01 -2.17 -15.92
N PHE A 77 0.92 -1.42 -15.91
CA PHE A 77 0.89 0.01 -16.17
C PHE A 77 0.75 0.86 -14.91
N ALA A 78 0.41 0.26 -13.79
CA ALA A 78 0.33 0.91 -12.50
C ALA A 78 1.00 0.06 -11.43
N ALA A 79 1.54 0.71 -10.40
CA ALA A 79 2.25 0.05 -9.31
C ALA A 79 2.14 0.84 -8.01
N ILE A 80 2.21 0.13 -6.88
CA ILE A 80 2.54 0.70 -5.59
C ILE A 80 3.74 0.00 -4.97
N GLY A 81 4.47 0.73 -4.13
CA GLY A 81 5.62 0.21 -3.39
C GLY A 81 5.63 0.69 -1.95
N HIS A 82 6.28 -0.09 -1.10
CA HIS A 82 6.43 0.20 0.31
C HIS A 82 7.81 -0.21 0.83
N ASN A 83 8.45 0.66 1.60
CA ASN A 83 9.60 0.32 2.45
C ASN A 83 9.18 0.36 3.91
N ARG A 84 9.44 -0.73 4.63
CA ARG A 84 9.10 -0.85 6.05
C ARG A 84 10.31 -0.60 6.94
N TYR A 85 10.04 0.13 8.03
CA TYR A 85 10.88 0.18 9.22
C TYR A 85 10.10 -0.40 10.39
N SER A 86 10.62 -1.41 11.10
CA SER A 86 9.92 -2.03 12.23
C SER A 86 10.01 -1.17 13.48
N THR A 87 8.90 -1.02 14.15
CA THR A 87 8.84 -0.29 15.43
C THR A 87 8.68 -1.21 16.63
N SER A 88 8.23 -2.47 16.45
CA SER A 88 7.86 -3.30 17.62
C SER A 88 7.55 -4.78 17.35
N SER A 89 7.47 -5.25 16.15
CA SER A 89 7.04 -6.62 15.87
C SER A 89 8.06 -7.31 14.98
N GLY A 90 8.58 -8.44 15.38
CA GLY A 90 9.61 -9.25 14.77
C GLY A 90 9.72 -9.22 13.23
N ASN A 91 10.80 -9.75 12.75
CA ASN A 91 11.26 -9.73 11.36
C ASN A 91 10.47 -10.72 10.46
N HIS A 92 9.13 -10.76 10.57
CA HIS A 92 8.29 -11.63 9.76
C HIS A 92 7.87 -10.93 8.46
N VAL A 93 8.13 -11.57 7.33
CA VAL A 93 7.72 -11.15 5.97
C VAL A 93 6.21 -10.93 5.87
N ASP A 94 5.42 -11.58 6.73
CA ASP A 94 3.96 -11.40 6.81
C ASP A 94 3.52 -9.96 7.09
N TYR A 95 4.40 -9.14 7.68
CA TYR A 95 4.16 -7.71 7.89
C TYR A 95 4.69 -6.82 6.77
N ALA A 96 5.35 -7.40 5.75
CA ALA A 96 5.79 -6.65 4.59
C ALA A 96 4.59 -6.21 3.75
N GLN A 97 4.59 -4.93 3.37
CA GLN A 97 3.57 -4.33 2.52
C GLN A 97 4.10 -4.23 1.08
N PRO A 98 3.21 -4.09 0.06
CA PRO A 98 1.75 -3.89 0.15
C PRO A 98 0.98 -5.12 0.61
N PHE A 99 -0.17 -4.90 1.27
CA PHE A 99 -1.13 -5.96 1.58
C PHE A 99 -2.09 -6.15 0.42
N LEU A 100 -2.37 -7.40 0.06
CA LEU A 100 -3.38 -7.77 -0.93
C LEU A 100 -4.69 -8.09 -0.19
N TYR A 101 -5.75 -7.39 -0.55
CA TYR A 101 -7.13 -7.79 -0.27
C TYR A 101 -7.68 -8.51 -1.49
N ASP A 102 -8.21 -9.71 -1.30
CA ASP A 102 -8.71 -10.55 -2.39
C ASP A 102 -10.01 -11.24 -1.99
N ASP A 103 -11.13 -10.73 -2.49
CA ASP A 103 -12.45 -11.35 -2.38
C ASP A 103 -12.94 -11.95 -3.72
N SER A 104 -12.04 -12.17 -4.67
CA SER A 104 -12.36 -12.67 -6.02
C SER A 104 -13.08 -14.03 -5.99
N ARG A 105 -12.79 -14.89 -5.00
CA ARG A 105 -13.46 -16.19 -4.82
C ARG A 105 -14.96 -16.09 -4.55
N HIS A 106 -15.44 -14.95 -4.07
CA HIS A 106 -16.84 -14.65 -3.81
C HIS A 106 -17.43 -13.70 -4.87
N GLY A 107 -16.70 -13.48 -6.00
CA GLY A 107 -17.09 -12.53 -7.02
C GLY A 107 -16.84 -11.07 -6.63
N GLY A 108 -16.11 -10.85 -5.55
CA GLY A 108 -15.73 -9.53 -5.05
C GLY A 108 -14.52 -8.92 -5.76
N GLN A 109 -14.15 -7.75 -5.31
CA GLN A 109 -13.07 -6.95 -5.86
C GLN A 109 -11.73 -7.27 -5.18
N VAL A 110 -10.65 -6.87 -5.84
CA VAL A 110 -9.28 -7.02 -5.37
C VAL A 110 -8.57 -5.67 -5.36
N PHE A 111 -7.71 -5.42 -4.38
CA PHE A 111 -6.82 -4.26 -4.36
C PHE A 111 -5.58 -4.54 -3.52
N VAL A 112 -4.55 -3.72 -3.69
CA VAL A 112 -3.34 -3.74 -2.84
C VAL A 112 -3.19 -2.42 -2.11
N PHE A 113 -2.66 -2.48 -0.87
CA PHE A 113 -2.62 -1.35 0.05
C PHE A 113 -1.26 -1.17 0.71
N GLY A 114 -0.77 0.07 0.73
CA GLY A 114 0.45 0.48 1.43
C GLY A 114 0.17 1.63 2.40
N HIS A 115 0.69 1.52 3.63
CA HIS A 115 0.48 2.45 4.73
C HIS A 115 1.83 2.87 5.35
N ASN A 116 2.10 4.16 5.32
CA ASN A 116 3.17 4.81 6.09
C ASN A 116 2.54 5.58 7.24
N GLY A 117 2.58 5.04 8.44
CA GLY A 117 2.00 5.70 9.59
C GLY A 117 1.87 4.84 10.81
N ASN A 118 1.06 5.32 11.75
CA ASN A 118 0.69 4.61 12.96
C ASN A 118 -0.68 5.09 13.43
N LEU A 119 -1.56 4.16 13.73
CA LEU A 119 -2.83 4.43 14.39
C LEU A 119 -2.68 4.21 15.90
N PRO A 120 -2.65 5.27 16.71
CA PRO A 120 -2.46 5.15 18.16
C PRO A 120 -3.63 4.41 18.85
N SER A 121 -4.78 4.34 18.20
CA SER A 121 -5.92 3.54 18.62
C SER A 121 -6.61 2.92 17.41
N VAL A 122 -6.77 1.62 17.42
CA VAL A 122 -7.52 0.86 16.41
C VAL A 122 -8.92 0.46 16.89
N LYS A 123 -9.37 0.96 18.04
CA LYS A 123 -10.62 0.51 18.67
C LYS A 123 -11.84 0.68 17.74
N ILE A 124 -12.03 1.87 17.17
CA ILE A 124 -13.15 2.15 16.26
C ILE A 124 -13.11 1.22 15.05
N LEU A 125 -11.92 1.00 14.51
CA LEU A 125 -11.67 0.14 13.36
C LEU A 125 -11.98 -1.33 13.68
N VAL A 126 -11.54 -1.81 14.84
CA VAL A 126 -11.86 -3.17 15.31
C VAL A 126 -13.35 -3.35 15.59
N ASP A 127 -14.01 -2.37 16.25
CA ASP A 127 -15.45 -2.42 16.52
C ASP A 127 -16.25 -2.45 15.21
N PHE A 128 -15.86 -1.66 14.22
CA PHE A 128 -16.44 -1.68 12.88
C PHE A 128 -16.32 -3.07 12.22
N LEU A 129 -15.10 -3.63 12.15
CA LEU A 129 -14.86 -4.93 11.52
C LEU A 129 -15.60 -6.07 12.23
N LYS A 130 -15.59 -6.08 13.56
CA LYS A 130 -16.33 -7.07 14.36
C LYS A 130 -17.84 -7.01 14.11
N SER A 131 -18.41 -5.82 13.91
CA SER A 131 -19.83 -5.66 13.59
C SER A 131 -20.24 -6.29 12.25
N ARG A 132 -19.25 -6.58 11.41
CA ARG A 132 -19.39 -7.21 10.07
C ARG A 132 -18.87 -8.65 10.02
N ASN A 133 -18.54 -9.22 11.18
CA ASN A 133 -17.96 -10.56 11.33
C ASN A 133 -16.62 -10.75 10.62
N GLU A 134 -15.85 -9.66 10.43
CA GLU A 134 -14.51 -9.73 9.86
C GLU A 134 -13.46 -10.04 10.93
N LYS A 135 -12.37 -10.70 10.52
CA LYS A 135 -11.28 -11.10 11.42
C LYS A 135 -10.47 -9.88 11.85
N THR A 136 -10.19 -9.78 13.16
CA THR A 136 -9.41 -8.67 13.73
C THR A 136 -8.25 -9.10 14.61
N GLU A 137 -8.15 -10.40 14.92
CA GLU A 137 -7.14 -10.92 15.85
C GLU A 137 -5.78 -11.05 15.16
N ASN A 138 -4.75 -10.60 15.85
CA ASN A 138 -3.36 -10.61 15.39
C ASN A 138 -3.12 -9.79 14.10
N CYS A 139 -3.98 -8.82 13.81
CA CYS A 139 -3.83 -7.92 12.68
C CYS A 139 -3.07 -6.64 13.10
N SER A 140 -2.14 -6.19 12.27
CA SER A 140 -1.55 -4.85 12.37
C SER A 140 -2.59 -3.78 12.03
N ASP A 141 -2.33 -2.51 12.39
CA ASP A 141 -3.15 -1.38 11.99
C ASP A 141 -3.33 -1.30 10.47
N SER A 142 -2.28 -1.54 9.71
CA SER A 142 -2.31 -1.55 8.24
C SER A 142 -3.20 -2.66 7.68
N GLN A 143 -3.18 -3.86 8.28
CA GLN A 143 -4.07 -4.95 7.89
C GLN A 143 -5.53 -4.64 8.22
N LEU A 144 -5.80 -4.08 9.41
CA LEU A 144 -7.14 -3.65 9.78
C LEU A 144 -7.69 -2.56 8.84
N MET A 145 -6.83 -1.61 8.41
CA MET A 145 -7.20 -0.60 7.41
C MET A 145 -7.53 -1.25 6.06
N THR A 146 -6.73 -2.23 5.63
CA THR A 146 -6.98 -3.00 4.41
C THR A 146 -8.33 -3.71 4.47
N GLU A 147 -8.61 -4.41 5.57
CA GLU A 147 -9.88 -5.11 5.78
C GLU A 147 -11.08 -4.16 5.84
N ALA A 148 -10.94 -2.96 6.44
CA ALA A 148 -12.04 -2.00 6.50
C ALA A 148 -12.40 -1.44 5.11
N ILE A 149 -11.39 -1.12 4.28
CA ILE A 149 -11.62 -0.71 2.89
C ILE A 149 -12.26 -1.87 2.12
N GLY A 150 -11.69 -3.08 2.25
CA GLY A 150 -12.21 -4.29 1.61
C GLY A 150 -13.67 -4.61 1.99
N THR A 151 -14.05 -4.38 3.25
CA THR A 151 -15.43 -4.56 3.72
C THR A 151 -16.41 -3.66 2.97
N TYR A 152 -16.08 -2.38 2.77
CA TYR A 152 -16.91 -1.48 1.97
C TYR A 152 -16.95 -1.86 0.49
N MET A 153 -15.84 -2.36 -0.06
CA MET A 153 -15.82 -2.89 -1.43
C MET A 153 -16.70 -4.14 -1.57
N LYS A 154 -16.70 -5.03 -0.57
CA LYS A 154 -17.59 -6.19 -0.48
C LYS A 154 -19.08 -5.78 -0.37
N GLU A 155 -19.38 -4.61 0.20
CA GLU A 155 -20.71 -3.98 0.20
C GLU A 155 -21.06 -3.34 -1.16
N GLY A 156 -20.20 -3.43 -2.18
CA GLY A 156 -20.44 -2.99 -3.56
C GLY A 156 -19.86 -1.62 -3.92
N MET A 157 -19.06 -1.00 -3.05
CA MET A 157 -18.43 0.28 -3.34
C MET A 157 -17.22 0.11 -4.26
N ALA A 158 -16.99 1.07 -5.16
CA ALA A 158 -15.71 1.18 -5.88
C ALA A 158 -14.59 1.59 -4.91
N LEU A 159 -13.34 1.26 -5.23
CA LEU A 159 -12.18 1.52 -4.35
C LEU A 159 -12.10 2.98 -3.83
N PRO A 160 -12.28 4.03 -4.64
CA PRO A 160 -12.26 5.42 -4.13
C PRO A 160 -13.34 5.70 -3.09
N ASP A 161 -14.57 5.22 -3.33
CA ASP A 161 -15.71 5.40 -2.42
C ASP A 161 -15.52 4.59 -1.14
N ALA A 162 -15.01 3.37 -1.24
CA ALA A 162 -14.68 2.52 -0.10
C ALA A 162 -13.59 3.15 0.80
N VAL A 163 -12.56 3.74 0.20
CA VAL A 163 -11.54 4.51 0.93
C VAL A 163 -12.18 5.70 1.64
N GLN A 164 -13.04 6.46 0.96
CA GLN A 164 -13.72 7.61 1.55
C GLN A 164 -14.64 7.21 2.71
N ALA A 165 -15.36 6.10 2.58
CA ALA A 165 -16.24 5.57 3.62
C ALA A 165 -15.44 5.03 4.84
N ALA A 166 -14.28 4.39 4.61
CA ALA A 166 -13.42 3.88 5.66
C ALA A 166 -12.60 4.99 6.36
N TYR A 167 -12.34 6.11 5.69
CA TYR A 167 -11.47 7.17 6.18
C TYR A 167 -11.79 7.68 7.59
N PRO A 168 -13.07 7.89 8.01
CA PRO A 168 -13.40 8.32 9.37
C PRO A 168 -13.02 7.30 10.47
N LEU A 169 -12.75 6.05 10.12
CA LEU A 169 -12.33 5.00 11.05
C LEU A 169 -10.82 5.09 11.37
N PHE A 170 -10.05 5.84 10.57
CA PHE A 170 -8.60 5.95 10.67
C PHE A 170 -8.22 7.14 11.53
N THR A 171 -7.65 6.87 12.71
CA THR A 171 -7.23 7.90 13.67
C THR A 171 -5.72 7.86 13.83
N GLY A 172 -5.05 8.98 13.59
CA GLY A 172 -3.59 9.07 13.74
C GLY A 172 -2.89 9.81 12.61
N ALA A 173 -1.62 9.54 12.44
CA ALA A 173 -0.77 10.13 11.41
C ALA A 173 -0.42 9.08 10.35
N PHE A 174 -0.89 9.29 9.12
CA PHE A 174 -0.71 8.32 8.03
C PHE A 174 -0.65 8.95 6.65
N SER A 175 0.08 8.29 5.75
CA SER A 175 0.00 8.46 4.30
C SER A 175 -0.15 7.09 3.66
N CYS A 176 -1.11 6.95 2.77
CA CYS A 176 -1.53 5.68 2.21
C CYS A 176 -1.62 5.73 0.69
N VAL A 177 -1.38 4.57 0.09
CA VAL A 177 -1.64 4.31 -1.32
C VAL A 177 -2.44 3.02 -1.45
N ALA A 178 -3.49 3.04 -2.27
CA ALA A 178 -4.30 1.88 -2.59
C ALA A 178 -4.38 1.74 -4.12
N LEU A 179 -4.13 0.56 -4.65
CA LEU A 179 -4.18 0.29 -6.08
C LEU A 179 -5.21 -0.80 -6.36
N GLY A 180 -6.26 -0.43 -7.07
CA GLY A 180 -7.18 -1.35 -7.75
C GLY A 180 -6.61 -1.80 -9.10
N LEU A 181 -7.37 -2.57 -9.85
CA LEU A 181 -6.93 -3.04 -11.16
C LEU A 181 -6.72 -1.89 -12.16
N ASP A 182 -7.53 -0.83 -12.05
CA ASP A 182 -7.56 0.32 -12.97
C ASP A 182 -7.52 1.69 -12.26
N THR A 183 -7.31 1.71 -10.95
CA THR A 183 -7.47 2.92 -10.13
C THR A 183 -6.39 3.01 -9.07
N LEU A 184 -5.69 4.15 -8.99
CA LEU A 184 -4.76 4.47 -7.89
C LEU A 184 -5.40 5.54 -7.00
N VAL A 185 -5.50 5.25 -5.71
CA VAL A 185 -5.96 6.18 -4.67
C VAL A 185 -4.80 6.50 -3.73
N ALA A 186 -4.58 7.77 -3.45
CA ALA A 186 -3.60 8.21 -2.47
C ALA A 186 -4.25 9.20 -1.49
N PHE A 187 -4.02 9.00 -0.20
CA PHE A 187 -4.63 9.82 0.84
C PHE A 187 -3.74 9.91 2.08
N ARG A 188 -3.94 10.91 2.90
CA ARG A 188 -3.20 11.11 4.15
C ARG A 188 -4.11 11.61 5.26
N ASP A 189 -3.60 11.62 6.48
CA ASP A 189 -4.30 12.16 7.65
C ASP A 189 -4.73 13.63 7.46
N PRO A 190 -5.80 14.08 8.18
CA PRO A 190 -6.36 15.43 7.98
C PRO A 190 -5.38 16.55 8.31
N CYS A 191 -4.41 16.27 9.20
CA CYS A 191 -3.40 17.26 9.63
C CYS A 191 -2.17 17.27 8.70
N GLY A 192 -2.05 16.26 7.82
CA GLY A 192 -0.91 16.11 6.92
C GLY A 192 0.42 15.90 7.64
N ILE A 193 0.38 15.18 8.79
CA ILE A 193 1.59 14.92 9.59
C ILE A 193 2.57 14.04 8.83
N ARG A 194 2.05 12.99 8.15
CA ARG A 194 2.89 12.20 7.26
C ARG A 194 2.96 12.85 5.88
N PRO A 195 4.16 12.93 5.28
CA PRO A 195 4.31 13.53 3.95
C PRO A 195 3.63 12.66 2.89
N LEU A 196 3.02 13.32 1.93
CA LEU A 196 2.54 12.72 0.69
C LEU A 196 2.60 13.78 -0.40
N CYS A 197 3.37 13.51 -1.43
CA CYS A 197 3.57 14.39 -2.57
C CYS A 197 2.95 13.80 -3.83
N LEU A 198 2.40 14.65 -4.67
CA LEU A 198 1.89 14.30 -6.00
C LEU A 198 2.81 14.89 -7.06
N GLY A 199 3.24 14.10 -8.01
CA GLY A 199 4.08 14.50 -9.12
C GLY A 199 3.55 13.98 -10.47
N LYS A 200 4.10 14.52 -11.55
CA LYS A 200 3.79 14.10 -12.92
C LYS A 200 5.07 13.93 -13.72
N LYS A 201 5.17 12.81 -14.46
CA LYS A 201 6.28 12.52 -15.38
C LYS A 201 5.70 12.10 -16.73
N GLY A 202 5.69 13.02 -17.69
CA GLY A 202 4.98 12.80 -18.96
C GLY A 202 3.47 12.63 -18.74
N THR A 203 2.94 11.45 -19.06
CA THR A 203 1.55 11.09 -18.83
C THR A 203 1.32 10.33 -17.49
N GLU A 204 2.39 9.98 -16.79
CA GLU A 204 2.34 9.22 -15.56
C GLU A 204 2.11 10.13 -14.35
N ILE A 205 1.26 9.68 -13.44
CA ILE A 205 1.04 10.30 -12.13
C ILE A 205 1.84 9.50 -11.10
N ILE A 206 2.57 10.21 -10.26
CA ILE A 206 3.43 9.63 -9.21
C ILE A 206 3.01 10.21 -7.86
N VAL A 207 2.95 9.36 -6.84
CA VAL A 207 2.73 9.74 -5.45
C VAL A 207 3.82 9.13 -4.56
N ALA A 208 4.30 9.88 -3.57
CA ALA A 208 5.32 9.41 -2.63
C ALA A 208 5.24 10.15 -1.29
#